data_19fdc7cbec8b04cafb72eb8ed3fb442f
#
_entry.id   19fdc7cbec8b04cafb72eb8ed3fb442f
#
_cell.length_a   1.000
_cell.length_b   1.000
_cell.length_c   1.000
_cell.angle_alpha   90.00
_cell.angle_beta   90.00
_cell.angle_gamma   90.00
#
_symmetry.space_group_name_H-M   'P 1'
#
loop_
_entity.id
_entity.type
_entity.pdbx_description
1 polymer ?
#
loop_
_entity_poly.entity_id
_entity_poly.type
_entity_poly.pdbx_seq_one_letter_code
_entity_poly.pdbx_strand_id
1 'polypeptide(L)'
;HLFYRSDILEQVGMSADELQTYEQVLTAAKRIRDAGLMEYPVALNTKAGWNLGEEFVNMYLGTGADMFVPGTAKVSINNAHGVATLNMLKSLVSYSHPDYLTFDSNATQALWEGDKLALATMWGSRTAGVLDAEGSTEQVVMNTDFAAAPSFNGGTIPASSLWWDGFIISKNVSDADAEASFIAMMNGISTEMVQANNDAATWLIEGYKPSKAASGVTATAMNGAAPYPMYPFMGALHGAAGSELSDFLQGSESAGQALADMEAAYNVAAKEKGFL
;
A
#
# COMPACT_ATOMS: atom_id res chain seq x y z
N HIS A 1 -3.01 1.29 -3.72
CA HIS A 1 -4.12 2.10 -4.17
C HIS A 1 -5.38 1.82 -3.37
N LEU A 2 -6.45 2.61 -3.59
CA LEU A 2 -7.70 2.47 -2.85
C LEU A 2 -8.63 1.46 -3.53
N PHE A 3 -9.16 0.53 -2.73
CA PHE A 3 -10.28 -0.36 -3.05
C PHE A 3 -11.53 0.23 -2.41
N TYR A 4 -12.64 0.28 -3.12
CA TYR A 4 -13.91 0.75 -2.58
C TYR A 4 -15.12 -0.04 -3.11
N ARG A 5 -16.17 -0.11 -2.30
CA ARG A 5 -17.45 -0.72 -2.66
C ARG A 5 -18.39 0.37 -3.16
N SER A 6 -18.62 0.41 -4.47
CA SER A 6 -19.45 1.43 -5.11
C SER A 6 -20.91 1.40 -4.63
N ASP A 7 -21.47 0.23 -4.42
CA ASP A 7 -22.84 0.04 -3.91
C ASP A 7 -23.01 0.54 -2.46
N ILE A 8 -22.00 0.43 -1.62
CA ILE A 8 -22.04 0.92 -0.24
C ILE A 8 -21.88 2.45 -0.21
N LEU A 9 -20.98 3.01 -1.06
CA LEU A 9 -20.85 4.46 -1.20
C LEU A 9 -22.15 5.11 -1.67
N GLU A 10 -22.82 4.51 -2.65
CA GLU A 10 -24.09 5.00 -3.18
C GLU A 10 -25.16 5.06 -2.09
N GLN A 11 -25.24 4.06 -1.20
CA GLN A 11 -26.17 4.03 -0.08
C GLN A 11 -25.96 5.17 0.92
N VAL A 12 -24.74 5.72 1.03
CA VAL A 12 -24.43 6.86 1.91
C VAL A 12 -24.36 8.19 1.16
N GLY A 13 -24.80 8.19 -0.12
CA GLY A 13 -24.85 9.38 -0.96
C GLY A 13 -23.47 9.93 -1.32
N MET A 14 -22.51 9.05 -1.56
CA MET A 14 -21.15 9.39 -1.99
C MET A 14 -20.78 8.71 -3.31
N SER A 15 -19.82 9.29 -4.00
CA SER A 15 -19.25 8.76 -5.23
C SER A 15 -17.73 8.60 -5.12
N ALA A 16 -17.12 7.90 -6.08
CA ALA A 16 -15.67 7.71 -6.15
C ALA A 16 -14.89 9.04 -6.22
N ASP A 17 -15.46 10.08 -6.81
CA ASP A 17 -14.83 11.41 -6.92
C ASP A 17 -14.65 12.08 -5.56
N GLU A 18 -15.34 11.60 -4.53
CA GLU A 18 -15.23 12.06 -3.15
C GLU A 18 -14.26 11.18 -2.31
N LEU A 19 -13.34 10.45 -2.94
CA LEU A 19 -12.34 9.61 -2.29
C LEU A 19 -10.89 9.99 -2.65
N GLN A 20 -10.67 11.26 -3.06
CA GLN A 20 -9.37 11.74 -3.51
C GLN A 20 -8.36 11.95 -2.37
N THR A 21 -8.85 12.10 -1.14
CA THR A 21 -8.01 12.30 0.05
C THR A 21 -8.42 11.37 1.18
N TYR A 22 -7.48 11.06 2.08
CA TYR A 22 -7.80 10.24 3.25
C TYR A 22 -8.80 10.89 4.20
N GLU A 23 -8.89 12.22 4.22
CA GLU A 23 -9.95 12.94 4.94
C GLU A 23 -11.34 12.63 4.36
N GLN A 24 -11.42 12.48 3.04
CA GLN A 24 -12.65 12.06 2.37
C GLN A 24 -12.94 10.57 2.61
N VAL A 25 -11.92 9.71 2.60
CA VAL A 25 -12.05 8.29 2.98
C VAL A 25 -12.56 8.14 4.40
N LEU A 26 -12.04 8.93 5.36
CA LEU A 26 -12.55 8.97 6.74
C LEU A 26 -14.00 9.46 6.80
N THR A 27 -14.38 10.44 5.96
CA THR A 27 -15.76 10.91 5.87
C THR A 27 -16.67 9.79 5.36
N ALA A 28 -16.26 9.05 4.34
CA ALA A 28 -17.00 7.90 3.84
C ALA A 28 -17.12 6.80 4.91
N ALA A 29 -16.03 6.45 5.57
CA ALA A 29 -16.00 5.47 6.65
C ALA A 29 -16.98 5.85 7.79
N LYS A 30 -17.00 7.14 8.17
CA LYS A 30 -17.93 7.64 9.17
C LYS A 30 -19.38 7.52 8.71
N ARG A 31 -19.71 7.93 7.48
CA ARG A 31 -21.07 7.83 6.95
C ARG A 31 -21.56 6.38 6.89
N ILE A 32 -20.69 5.45 6.45
CA ILE A 32 -21.01 4.02 6.38
C ILE A 32 -21.31 3.47 7.78
N ARG A 33 -20.49 3.81 8.78
CA ARG A 33 -20.70 3.40 10.17
C ARG A 33 -21.96 4.01 10.76
N ASP A 34 -22.18 5.31 10.60
CA ASP A 34 -23.34 6.03 11.12
C ASP A 34 -24.67 5.52 10.51
N ALA A 35 -24.63 5.07 9.26
CA ALA A 35 -25.77 4.43 8.58
C ALA A 35 -26.01 2.97 9.05
N GLY A 36 -25.12 2.42 9.88
CA GLY A 36 -25.21 1.04 10.35
C GLY A 36 -24.96 -0.02 9.29
N LEU A 37 -24.36 0.34 8.16
CA LEU A 37 -24.06 -0.58 7.07
C LEU A 37 -22.89 -1.50 7.42
N MET A 38 -21.81 -0.95 8.00
CA MET A 38 -20.66 -1.69 8.52
C MET A 38 -20.11 -1.00 9.77
N GLU A 39 -19.84 -1.76 10.82
CA GLU A 39 -19.20 -1.25 12.04
C GLU A 39 -17.72 -0.91 11.81
N TYR A 40 -17.04 -1.72 11.01
CA TYR A 40 -15.61 -1.61 10.69
C TYR A 40 -15.39 -1.55 9.18
N PRO A 41 -15.72 -0.42 8.53
CA PRO A 41 -15.72 -0.32 7.07
C PRO A 41 -14.33 -0.23 6.43
N VAL A 42 -13.26 -0.03 7.22
CA VAL A 42 -11.89 0.23 6.72
C VAL A 42 -10.94 -0.88 7.13
N ALA A 43 -10.02 -1.25 6.26
CA ALA A 43 -8.83 -2.00 6.63
C ALA A 43 -7.57 -1.47 5.93
N LEU A 44 -6.45 -1.56 6.66
CA LEU A 44 -5.10 -1.38 6.19
C LEU A 44 -4.29 -2.63 6.58
N ASN A 45 -3.07 -2.77 6.04
CA ASN A 45 -2.20 -3.91 6.33
C ASN A 45 -1.31 -3.60 7.55
N THR A 46 -1.87 -3.62 8.72
CA THR A 46 -1.25 -3.10 9.95
C THR A 46 -0.58 -4.13 10.84
N LYS A 47 -0.44 -5.38 10.37
CA LYS A 47 0.33 -6.41 11.09
C LYS A 47 1.78 -5.96 11.26
N ALA A 48 2.26 -6.01 12.51
CA ALA A 48 3.62 -5.65 12.86
C ALA A 48 4.66 -6.33 11.94
N GLY A 49 5.73 -5.62 11.66
CA GLY A 49 6.75 -6.01 10.70
C GLY A 49 6.57 -5.35 9.34
N TRP A 50 6.80 -6.10 8.26
CA TRP A 50 6.88 -5.52 6.91
C TRP A 50 5.61 -4.75 6.50
N ASN A 51 4.43 -5.29 6.77
CA ASN A 51 3.17 -4.66 6.38
C ASN A 51 2.97 -3.30 7.04
N LEU A 52 3.16 -3.21 8.35
CA LEU A 52 3.01 -1.95 9.09
C LEU A 52 4.07 -0.91 8.68
N GLY A 53 5.30 -1.38 8.42
CA GLY A 53 6.36 -0.54 7.87
C GLY A 53 6.00 0.07 6.53
N GLU A 54 5.38 -0.72 5.64
CA GLU A 54 4.92 -0.25 4.33
C GLU A 54 3.78 0.77 4.44
N GLU A 55 2.83 0.59 5.34
CA GLU A 55 1.76 1.57 5.58
C GLU A 55 2.34 2.93 6.03
N PHE A 56 3.37 2.91 6.88
CA PHE A 56 4.08 4.13 7.26
C PHE A 56 4.80 4.77 6.06
N VAL A 57 5.54 3.97 5.28
CA VAL A 57 6.29 4.47 4.12
C VAL A 57 5.34 5.08 3.10
N ASN A 58 4.26 4.39 2.76
CA ASN A 58 3.25 4.87 1.82
C ASN A 58 2.66 6.22 2.28
N MET A 59 2.24 6.29 3.54
CA MET A 59 1.62 7.50 4.07
C MET A 59 2.63 8.65 4.14
N TYR A 60 3.88 8.39 4.55
CA TYR A 60 4.91 9.42 4.62
C TYR A 60 5.28 9.97 3.24
N LEU A 61 5.37 9.13 2.20
CA LEU A 61 5.62 9.56 0.82
C LEU A 61 4.56 10.56 0.32
N GLY A 62 3.30 10.39 0.75
CA GLY A 62 2.21 11.32 0.45
C GLY A 62 2.43 12.74 1.00
N THR A 63 3.35 12.94 1.94
CA THR A 63 3.73 14.28 2.44
C THR A 63 4.66 15.03 1.49
N GLY A 64 5.30 14.33 0.55
CA GLY A 64 6.34 14.89 -0.33
C GLY A 64 7.67 15.20 0.38
N ALA A 65 7.81 14.85 1.65
CA ALA A 65 9.03 15.10 2.42
C ALA A 65 10.04 13.95 2.28
N ASP A 66 11.33 14.29 2.36
CA ASP A 66 12.40 13.31 2.37
C ASP A 66 12.47 12.56 3.72
N MET A 67 12.54 11.24 3.68
CA MET A 67 12.74 10.41 4.88
C MET A 67 14.15 10.49 5.45
N PHE A 68 15.08 10.93 4.64
CA PHE A 68 16.51 11.05 4.99
C PHE A 68 17.03 12.43 4.63
N VAL A 69 18.05 12.88 5.34
CA VAL A 69 18.78 14.08 4.94
C VAL A 69 19.41 13.83 3.57
N PRO A 70 19.15 14.67 2.55
CA PRO A 70 19.60 14.42 1.19
C PRO A 70 21.09 14.10 1.07
N GLY A 71 21.42 13.03 0.33
CA GLY A 71 22.79 12.56 0.12
C GLY A 71 23.42 11.81 1.31
N THR A 72 22.66 11.50 2.36
CA THR A 72 23.15 10.80 3.55
C THR A 72 22.23 9.65 3.97
N ALA A 73 22.70 8.77 4.84
CA ALA A 73 21.89 7.76 5.51
C ALA A 73 21.25 8.28 6.82
N LYS A 74 21.36 9.58 7.11
CA LYS A 74 20.76 10.14 8.33
C LYS A 74 19.25 10.24 8.15
N VAL A 75 18.50 9.53 8.99
CA VAL A 75 17.03 9.57 9.02
C VAL A 75 16.52 10.96 9.44
N SER A 76 15.37 11.37 8.93
CA SER A 76 14.76 12.69 9.14
C SER A 76 13.23 12.61 9.20
N ILE A 77 12.68 11.58 9.87
CA ILE A 77 11.22 11.37 9.93
C ILE A 77 10.57 11.96 11.17
N ASN A 78 11.33 12.25 12.23
CA ASN A 78 10.81 12.82 13.47
C ASN A 78 10.58 14.33 13.30
N ASN A 79 9.52 14.67 12.61
CA ASN A 79 9.15 16.03 12.22
C ASN A 79 7.62 16.15 12.07
N ALA A 80 7.13 17.31 11.66
CA ALA A 80 5.69 17.55 11.48
C ALA A 80 5.05 16.61 10.42
N HIS A 81 5.79 16.18 9.39
CA HIS A 81 5.31 15.24 8.38
C HIS A 81 5.14 13.83 8.98
N GLY A 82 6.11 13.39 9.79
CA GLY A 82 5.99 12.12 10.53
C GLY A 82 4.79 12.13 11.49
N VAL A 83 4.59 13.19 12.24
CA VAL A 83 3.43 13.33 13.13
C VAL A 83 2.11 13.29 12.34
N ALA A 84 2.02 13.99 11.20
CA ALA A 84 0.84 13.96 10.35
C ALA A 84 0.56 12.55 9.79
N THR A 85 1.62 11.86 9.34
CA THR A 85 1.58 10.46 8.90
C THR A 85 0.98 9.54 9.95
N LEU A 86 1.53 9.57 11.16
CA LEU A 86 1.07 8.72 12.25
C LEU A 86 -0.37 9.02 12.66
N ASN A 87 -0.73 10.30 12.76
CA ASN A 87 -2.09 10.69 13.10
C ASN A 87 -3.12 10.25 12.04
N MET A 88 -2.78 10.29 10.76
CA MET A 88 -3.67 9.81 9.70
C MET A 88 -3.84 8.29 9.79
N LEU A 89 -2.77 7.52 9.95
CA LEU A 89 -2.84 6.07 10.16
C LEU A 89 -3.72 5.72 11.36
N LYS A 90 -3.53 6.40 12.50
CA LYS A 90 -4.35 6.20 13.70
C LYS A 90 -5.83 6.53 13.47
N SER A 91 -6.11 7.57 12.70
CA SER A 91 -7.48 7.94 12.35
C SER A 91 -8.14 6.86 11.51
N LEU A 92 -7.43 6.30 10.52
CA LEU A 92 -7.94 5.23 9.65
C LEU A 92 -8.21 3.94 10.44
N VAL A 93 -7.27 3.49 11.29
CA VAL A 93 -7.48 2.27 12.09
C VAL A 93 -8.59 2.41 13.13
N SER A 94 -9.03 3.62 13.48
CA SER A 94 -10.21 3.82 14.33
C SER A 94 -11.53 3.36 13.68
N TYR A 95 -11.51 3.15 12.37
CA TYR A 95 -12.61 2.57 11.58
C TYR A 95 -12.36 1.11 11.19
N SER A 96 -11.26 0.52 11.65
CA SER A 96 -10.92 -0.89 11.43
C SER A 96 -11.41 -1.76 12.58
N HIS A 97 -11.49 -3.09 12.32
CA HIS A 97 -11.77 -4.08 13.35
C HIS A 97 -10.73 -4.01 14.49
N PRO A 98 -11.09 -4.23 15.76
CA PRO A 98 -10.15 -4.18 16.89
C PRO A 98 -8.88 -5.03 16.71
N ASP A 99 -8.95 -6.13 15.96
CA ASP A 99 -7.81 -7.01 15.66
C ASP A 99 -6.91 -6.50 14.51
N TYR A 100 -7.03 -5.23 14.10
CA TYR A 100 -6.32 -4.66 12.94
C TYR A 100 -4.81 -4.92 12.94
N LEU A 101 -4.17 -5.03 14.11
CA LEU A 101 -2.73 -5.36 14.20
C LEU A 101 -2.39 -6.81 13.81
N THR A 102 -3.37 -7.63 13.49
CA THR A 102 -3.17 -8.97 12.93
C THR A 102 -3.30 -9.01 11.41
N PHE A 103 -3.72 -7.90 10.78
CA PHE A 103 -4.03 -7.85 9.36
C PHE A 103 -2.76 -7.68 8.53
N ASP A 104 -2.30 -8.75 7.91
CA ASP A 104 -1.43 -8.70 6.75
C ASP A 104 -2.29 -8.61 5.47
N SER A 105 -1.63 -8.50 4.31
CA SER A 105 -2.34 -8.37 3.03
C SER A 105 -3.25 -9.55 2.69
N ASN A 106 -2.96 -10.75 3.20
CA ASN A 106 -3.82 -11.92 2.98
C ASN A 106 -5.08 -11.82 3.84
N ALA A 107 -4.94 -11.41 5.10
CA ALA A 107 -6.08 -11.20 6.00
C ALA A 107 -6.99 -10.08 5.49
N THR A 108 -6.42 -8.94 5.05
CA THR A 108 -7.18 -7.83 4.47
C THR A 108 -7.93 -8.26 3.21
N GLN A 109 -7.28 -9.01 2.32
CA GLN A 109 -7.93 -9.56 1.14
C GLN A 109 -9.07 -10.50 1.50
N ALA A 110 -8.88 -11.43 2.44
CA ALA A 110 -9.92 -12.36 2.87
C ALA A 110 -11.14 -11.65 3.50
N LEU A 111 -10.92 -10.56 4.24
CA LEU A 111 -12.00 -9.72 4.75
C LEU A 111 -12.77 -9.04 3.61
N TRP A 112 -12.07 -8.58 2.59
CA TRP A 112 -12.69 -7.99 1.39
C TRP A 112 -13.54 -9.00 0.64
N GLU A 113 -12.96 -10.15 0.29
CA GLU A 113 -13.62 -11.26 -0.41
C GLU A 113 -14.87 -11.75 0.34
N GLY A 114 -14.82 -11.72 1.68
CA GLY A 114 -15.92 -12.09 2.57
C GLY A 114 -16.97 -10.99 2.80
N ASP A 115 -16.95 -9.88 2.05
CA ASP A 115 -17.91 -8.77 2.17
C ASP A 115 -17.91 -8.10 3.57
N LYS A 116 -16.71 -7.91 4.15
CA LYS A 116 -16.53 -7.31 5.48
C LYS A 116 -15.96 -5.91 5.45
N LEU A 117 -15.62 -5.40 4.27
CA LEU A 117 -14.98 -4.10 4.08
C LEU A 117 -15.69 -3.29 3.00
N ALA A 118 -15.68 -1.98 3.15
CA ALA A 118 -16.15 -1.02 2.16
C ALA A 118 -15.00 -0.21 1.55
N LEU A 119 -13.92 -0.02 2.29
CA LEU A 119 -12.76 0.81 1.95
C LEU A 119 -11.49 0.10 2.43
N ALA A 120 -10.50 -0.05 1.56
CA ALA A 120 -9.20 -0.60 1.95
C ALA A 120 -8.07 -0.06 1.07
N THR A 121 -6.87 0.02 1.63
CA THR A 121 -5.64 0.17 0.84
C THR A 121 -4.96 -1.18 0.72
N MET A 122 -4.72 -1.60 -0.51
CA MET A 122 -4.04 -2.87 -0.82
C MET A 122 -3.15 -2.70 -2.05
N TRP A 123 -2.30 -3.70 -2.30
CA TRP A 123 -1.46 -3.75 -3.48
C TRP A 123 -2.25 -4.09 -4.74
N GLY A 124 -1.78 -3.60 -5.89
CA GLY A 124 -2.36 -3.92 -7.18
C GLY A 124 -2.38 -5.41 -7.52
N SER A 125 -1.47 -6.19 -6.96
CA SER A 125 -1.45 -7.65 -7.09
C SER A 125 -2.65 -8.37 -6.43
N ARG A 126 -3.45 -7.67 -5.61
CA ARG A 126 -4.65 -8.23 -4.95
C ARG A 126 -5.92 -8.08 -5.77
N THR A 127 -5.91 -7.20 -6.77
CA THR A 127 -7.11 -6.85 -7.54
C THR A 127 -7.70 -8.02 -8.32
N ALA A 128 -6.85 -8.84 -8.95
CA ALA A 128 -7.31 -10.02 -9.69
C ALA A 128 -8.01 -11.03 -8.77
N GLY A 129 -7.41 -11.33 -7.59
CA GLY A 129 -8.02 -12.25 -6.62
C GLY A 129 -9.35 -11.75 -6.06
N VAL A 130 -9.44 -10.44 -5.76
CA VAL A 130 -10.69 -9.82 -5.28
C VAL A 130 -11.81 -9.86 -6.33
N LEU A 131 -11.46 -9.79 -7.62
CA LEU A 131 -12.42 -9.87 -8.72
C LEU A 131 -12.71 -11.32 -9.17
N ASP A 132 -12.07 -12.31 -8.56
CA ASP A 132 -12.29 -13.71 -8.87
C ASP A 132 -13.55 -14.22 -8.19
N ALA A 133 -14.51 -14.69 -9.00
CA ALA A 133 -15.79 -15.23 -8.53
C ALA A 133 -15.65 -16.58 -7.78
N GLU A 134 -14.50 -17.26 -7.85
CA GLU A 134 -14.25 -18.47 -7.06
C GLU A 134 -13.86 -18.14 -5.60
N GLY A 135 -13.22 -16.97 -5.38
CA GLY A 135 -12.76 -16.53 -4.06
C GLY A 135 -13.67 -15.52 -3.38
N SER A 136 -14.29 -14.64 -4.15
CA SER A 136 -15.11 -13.53 -3.66
C SER A 136 -16.60 -13.80 -3.79
N THR A 137 -17.41 -13.14 -2.93
CA THR A 137 -18.87 -13.18 -3.10
C THR A 137 -19.27 -12.43 -4.39
N GLU A 138 -20.38 -12.82 -5.01
CA GLU A 138 -20.91 -12.15 -6.21
C GLU A 138 -21.09 -10.64 -6.00
N GLN A 139 -21.56 -10.24 -4.83
CA GLN A 139 -21.74 -8.85 -4.45
C GLN A 139 -20.41 -8.07 -4.45
N VAL A 140 -19.35 -8.68 -3.94
CA VAL A 140 -17.99 -8.10 -3.95
C VAL A 140 -17.46 -7.95 -5.36
N VAL A 141 -17.54 -9.00 -6.18
CA VAL A 141 -17.05 -8.97 -7.57
C VAL A 141 -17.73 -7.89 -8.39
N MET A 142 -19.05 -7.77 -8.27
CA MET A 142 -19.85 -6.81 -9.04
C MET A 142 -19.61 -5.35 -8.65
N ASN A 143 -19.38 -5.08 -7.36
CA ASN A 143 -19.38 -3.73 -6.80
C ASN A 143 -18.02 -3.27 -6.25
N THR A 144 -16.95 -4.05 -6.41
CA THR A 144 -15.60 -3.58 -6.10
C THR A 144 -15.08 -2.74 -7.26
N ASP A 145 -14.61 -1.54 -6.94
CA ASP A 145 -13.91 -0.67 -7.85
C ASP A 145 -12.61 -0.16 -7.23
N PHE A 146 -11.75 0.45 -8.05
CA PHE A 146 -10.40 0.86 -7.68
C PHE A 146 -10.16 2.32 -8.04
N ALA A 147 -9.61 3.08 -7.11
CA ALA A 147 -9.19 4.46 -7.32
C ALA A 147 -7.68 4.60 -7.07
N ALA A 148 -7.13 5.74 -7.47
CA ALA A 148 -5.78 6.13 -7.08
C ALA A 148 -5.64 6.10 -5.55
N ALA A 149 -4.42 5.88 -5.05
CA ALA A 149 -4.15 6.09 -3.64
C ALA A 149 -4.49 7.54 -3.27
N PRO A 150 -5.22 7.76 -2.15
CA PRO A 150 -5.58 9.10 -1.73
C PRO A 150 -4.35 9.92 -1.31
N SER A 151 -4.41 11.22 -1.48
CA SER A 151 -3.51 12.16 -0.81
C SER A 151 -4.01 12.49 0.60
N PHE A 152 -3.29 13.32 1.39
CA PHE A 152 -3.77 13.77 2.69
C PHE A 152 -3.11 15.08 3.12
N ASN A 153 -3.62 15.67 4.18
CA ASN A 153 -3.06 16.87 4.82
C ASN A 153 -2.91 18.06 3.84
N GLY A 154 -3.87 18.18 2.91
CA GLY A 154 -3.86 19.24 1.89
C GLY A 154 -2.83 19.06 0.77
N GLY A 155 -2.12 17.93 0.74
CA GLY A 155 -1.21 17.56 -0.35
C GLY A 155 -1.96 17.01 -1.57
N THR A 156 -1.21 16.87 -2.67
CA THR A 156 -1.71 16.31 -3.94
C THR A 156 -0.99 15.02 -4.33
N ILE A 157 0.06 14.65 -3.61
CA ILE A 157 0.85 13.44 -3.88
C ILE A 157 0.08 12.25 -3.34
N PRO A 158 -0.14 11.18 -4.12
CA PRO A 158 -0.74 9.96 -3.61
C PRO A 158 0.11 9.37 -2.47
N ALA A 159 -0.52 9.03 -1.35
CA ALA A 159 0.14 8.37 -0.23
C ALA A 159 0.34 6.89 -0.55
N SER A 160 1.30 6.62 -1.38
CA SER A 160 1.63 5.30 -1.92
C SER A 160 3.07 5.26 -2.39
N SER A 161 3.66 4.08 -2.37
CA SER A 161 4.88 3.76 -3.10
C SER A 161 4.56 3.01 -4.38
N LEU A 162 5.30 3.30 -5.46
CA LEU A 162 5.26 2.52 -6.68
C LEU A 162 6.30 1.40 -6.61
N TRP A 163 5.84 0.20 -6.86
CA TRP A 163 6.64 -1.00 -6.95
C TRP A 163 6.55 -1.57 -8.35
N TRP A 164 7.65 -2.16 -8.81
CA TRP A 164 7.67 -3.02 -9.98
C TRP A 164 8.59 -4.21 -9.71
N ASP A 165 8.24 -5.34 -10.28
CA ASP A 165 9.02 -6.56 -10.20
C ASP A 165 9.66 -6.85 -11.54
N GLY A 166 10.84 -7.46 -11.51
CA GLY A 166 11.58 -7.83 -12.70
C GLY A 166 12.29 -9.15 -12.52
N PHE A 167 12.50 -9.85 -13.62
CA PHE A 167 13.32 -11.05 -13.63
C PHE A 167 14.80 -10.67 -13.56
N ILE A 168 15.56 -11.43 -12.79
CA ILE A 168 17.03 -11.32 -12.70
C ILE A 168 17.66 -12.67 -12.95
N ILE A 169 18.88 -12.66 -13.49
CA ILE A 169 19.71 -13.85 -13.63
C ILE A 169 20.89 -13.70 -12.67
N SER A 170 21.12 -14.69 -11.79
CA SER A 170 22.29 -14.70 -10.93
C SER A 170 23.57 -14.79 -11.77
N LYS A 171 24.57 -13.97 -11.47
CA LYS A 171 25.86 -14.03 -12.17
C LYS A 171 26.68 -15.29 -11.84
N ASN A 172 26.22 -16.11 -10.90
CA ASN A 172 26.92 -17.33 -10.46
C ASN A 172 26.47 -18.59 -11.23
N VAL A 173 25.60 -18.44 -12.25
CA VAL A 173 25.23 -19.53 -13.16
C VAL A 173 26.21 -19.59 -14.34
N SER A 174 26.24 -20.73 -15.07
CA SER A 174 27.02 -20.83 -16.30
C SER A 174 26.46 -19.93 -17.41
N ASP A 175 27.30 -19.56 -18.38
CA ASP A 175 26.87 -18.76 -19.53
C ASP A 175 25.73 -19.44 -20.29
N ALA A 176 25.78 -20.79 -20.46
CA ALA A 176 24.73 -21.56 -21.10
C ALA A 176 23.41 -21.51 -20.32
N ASP A 177 23.45 -21.60 -18.99
CA ASP A 177 22.25 -21.49 -18.16
C ASP A 177 21.72 -20.04 -18.14
N ALA A 178 22.61 -19.04 -18.18
CA ALA A 178 22.22 -17.63 -18.27
C ALA A 178 21.47 -17.34 -19.58
N GLU A 179 22.01 -17.83 -20.72
CA GLU A 179 21.39 -17.69 -22.05
C GLU A 179 20.02 -18.39 -22.10
N ALA A 180 19.97 -19.65 -21.64
CA ALA A 180 18.70 -20.40 -21.59
C ALA A 180 17.65 -19.72 -20.71
N SER A 181 18.06 -19.22 -19.55
CA SER A 181 17.18 -18.47 -18.63
C SER A 181 16.67 -17.17 -19.26
N PHE A 182 17.56 -16.42 -19.94
CA PHE A 182 17.17 -15.19 -20.63
C PHE A 182 16.12 -15.47 -21.74
N ILE A 183 16.36 -16.49 -22.57
CA ILE A 183 15.42 -16.89 -23.63
C ILE A 183 14.07 -17.28 -23.01
N ALA A 184 14.06 -18.08 -21.95
CA ALA A 184 12.83 -18.49 -21.27
C ALA A 184 12.05 -17.28 -20.72
N MET A 185 12.74 -16.35 -20.04
CA MET A 185 12.13 -15.14 -19.51
C MET A 185 11.59 -14.23 -20.61
N MET A 186 12.33 -14.02 -21.69
CA MET A 186 11.87 -13.19 -22.82
C MET A 186 10.65 -13.79 -23.52
N ASN A 187 10.54 -15.11 -23.62
CA ASN A 187 9.32 -15.76 -24.10
C ASN A 187 8.16 -15.60 -23.12
N GLY A 188 8.42 -15.70 -21.81
CA GLY A 188 7.41 -15.55 -20.74
C GLY A 188 6.82 -14.14 -20.62
N ILE A 189 7.51 -13.12 -21.14
CA ILE A 189 7.04 -11.73 -21.18
C ILE A 189 6.96 -11.17 -22.59
N SER A 190 6.85 -12.04 -23.60
CA SER A 190 6.64 -11.60 -24.98
C SER A 190 5.31 -10.90 -25.15
N THR A 191 5.18 -10.05 -26.16
CA THR A 191 3.92 -9.32 -26.44
C THR A 191 2.74 -10.30 -26.62
N GLU A 192 2.95 -11.43 -27.27
CA GLU A 192 1.93 -12.46 -27.46
C GLU A 192 1.49 -13.08 -26.13
N MET A 193 2.46 -13.38 -25.25
CA MET A 193 2.21 -13.95 -23.94
C MET A 193 1.44 -12.95 -23.05
N VAL A 194 1.85 -11.69 -23.05
CA VAL A 194 1.18 -10.62 -22.30
C VAL A 194 -0.25 -10.41 -22.82
N GLN A 195 -0.47 -10.38 -24.14
CA GLN A 195 -1.81 -10.22 -24.70
C GLN A 195 -2.72 -11.41 -24.39
N ALA A 196 -2.18 -12.64 -24.38
CA ALA A 196 -2.95 -13.84 -24.03
C ALA A 196 -3.30 -13.90 -22.53
N ASN A 197 -2.54 -13.20 -21.68
CA ASN A 197 -2.69 -13.19 -20.21
C ASN A 197 -2.80 -11.76 -19.65
N ASN A 198 -3.48 -10.89 -20.39
CA ASN A 198 -3.53 -9.44 -20.10
C ASN A 198 -3.98 -9.14 -18.66
N ASP A 199 -4.95 -9.89 -18.13
CA ASP A 199 -5.56 -9.65 -16.83
C ASP A 199 -4.86 -10.37 -15.67
N ALA A 200 -3.83 -11.17 -15.96
CA ALA A 200 -3.09 -11.93 -14.95
C ALA A 200 -2.17 -11.04 -14.08
N ALA A 201 -1.73 -9.89 -14.62
CA ALA A 201 -0.87 -8.94 -13.91
C ALA A 201 -0.99 -7.54 -14.52
N THR A 202 -0.43 -6.54 -13.81
CA THR A 202 -0.14 -5.23 -14.40
C THR A 202 1.22 -5.30 -15.09
N TRP A 203 1.21 -5.48 -16.39
CA TRP A 203 2.43 -5.69 -17.17
C TRP A 203 3.11 -4.36 -17.53
N LEU A 204 4.43 -4.30 -17.41
CA LEU A 204 5.25 -3.20 -17.94
C LEU A 204 5.87 -3.55 -19.31
N ILE A 205 5.05 -4.12 -20.19
CA ILE A 205 5.42 -4.63 -21.51
C ILE A 205 4.60 -3.91 -22.57
N GLU A 206 5.23 -3.60 -23.70
CA GLU A 206 4.55 -2.99 -24.85
C GLU A 206 3.38 -3.87 -25.33
N GLY A 207 2.24 -3.23 -25.57
CA GLY A 207 1.01 -3.91 -25.98
C GLY A 207 0.08 -4.32 -24.83
N TYR A 208 0.48 -4.15 -23.57
CA TYR A 208 -0.40 -4.30 -22.40
C TYR A 208 -1.56 -3.30 -22.48
N LYS A 209 -2.75 -3.75 -22.18
CA LYS A 209 -3.95 -2.92 -22.09
C LYS A 209 -4.50 -2.97 -20.66
N PRO A 210 -4.37 -1.89 -19.89
CA PRO A 210 -4.88 -1.87 -18.52
C PRO A 210 -6.36 -2.26 -18.46
N SER A 211 -6.67 -3.28 -17.65
CA SER A 211 -8.02 -3.70 -17.33
C SER A 211 -8.56 -2.97 -16.10
N LYS A 212 -9.81 -3.26 -15.68
CA LYS A 212 -10.38 -2.78 -14.43
C LYS A 212 -9.44 -3.06 -13.25
N ALA A 213 -8.84 -4.24 -13.18
CA ALA A 213 -7.91 -4.63 -12.12
C ALA A 213 -6.68 -3.70 -12.00
N ALA A 214 -6.21 -3.12 -13.10
CA ALA A 214 -5.06 -2.22 -13.12
C ALA A 214 -5.43 -0.73 -12.94
N SER A 215 -6.72 -0.37 -12.92
CA SER A 215 -7.16 1.03 -12.97
C SER A 215 -6.62 1.86 -11.80
N GLY A 216 -6.69 1.35 -10.58
CA GLY A 216 -6.23 2.05 -9.38
C GLY A 216 -4.71 2.25 -9.34
N VAL A 217 -3.93 1.23 -9.72
CA VAL A 217 -2.46 1.33 -9.82
C VAL A 217 -2.07 2.32 -10.90
N THR A 218 -2.70 2.24 -12.07
CA THR A 218 -2.43 3.15 -13.19
C THR A 218 -2.75 4.60 -12.79
N ALA A 219 -3.90 4.84 -12.17
CA ALA A 219 -4.28 6.18 -11.70
C ALA A 219 -3.31 6.69 -10.61
N THR A 220 -2.87 5.84 -9.69
CA THR A 220 -1.88 6.17 -8.66
C THR A 220 -0.56 6.63 -9.30
N ALA A 221 -0.07 5.88 -10.28
CA ALA A 221 1.15 6.24 -10.99
C ALA A 221 1.00 7.55 -11.79
N MET A 222 -0.11 7.72 -12.51
CA MET A 222 -0.38 8.94 -13.29
C MET A 222 -0.56 10.18 -12.43
N ASN A 223 -1.01 10.04 -11.20
CA ASN A 223 -1.14 11.13 -10.23
C ASN A 223 0.19 11.48 -9.53
N GLY A 224 1.30 10.84 -9.93
CA GLY A 224 2.64 11.20 -9.48
C GLY A 224 3.06 10.56 -8.17
N ALA A 225 2.55 9.38 -7.83
CA ALA A 225 3.06 8.61 -6.70
C ALA A 225 4.58 8.35 -6.87
N ALA A 226 5.31 8.45 -5.77
CA ALA A 226 6.74 8.23 -5.77
C ALA A 226 7.08 6.72 -5.82
N PRO A 227 8.22 6.32 -6.42
CA PRO A 227 8.71 4.97 -6.24
C PRO A 227 9.10 4.73 -4.78
N TYR A 228 9.08 3.47 -4.34
CA TYR A 228 9.65 3.09 -3.06
C TYR A 228 11.11 3.58 -2.98
N PRO A 229 11.56 4.23 -1.89
CA PRO A 229 12.90 4.79 -1.82
C PRO A 229 13.98 3.72 -1.96
N MET A 230 14.71 3.72 -3.07
CA MET A 230 15.72 2.69 -3.40
C MET A 230 17.09 3.03 -2.81
N TYR A 231 17.16 3.26 -1.50
CA TYR A 231 18.41 3.43 -0.79
C TYR A 231 18.83 2.12 -0.11
N PRO A 232 20.13 1.78 -0.06
CA PRO A 232 20.58 0.53 0.57
C PRO A 232 20.23 0.46 2.08
N PHE A 233 19.99 1.58 2.71
CA PHE A 233 19.60 1.69 4.12
C PHE A 233 18.08 1.78 4.34
N MET A 234 17.27 1.87 3.29
CA MET A 234 15.81 2.01 3.43
C MET A 234 15.16 0.83 4.14
N GLY A 235 15.64 -0.39 3.89
CA GLY A 235 15.15 -1.58 4.58
C GLY A 235 15.33 -1.56 6.10
N ALA A 236 16.32 -0.82 6.61
CA ALA A 236 16.49 -0.62 8.06
C ALA A 236 15.40 0.31 8.62
N LEU A 237 15.04 1.38 7.91
CA LEU A 237 13.95 2.27 8.31
C LEU A 237 12.59 1.57 8.23
N HIS A 238 12.36 0.83 7.16
CA HIS A 238 11.14 0.04 6.98
C HIS A 238 10.95 -0.94 8.14
N GLY A 239 12.02 -1.66 8.51
CA GLY A 239 11.99 -2.58 9.64
C GLY A 239 11.73 -1.87 10.98
N ALA A 240 12.37 -0.72 11.21
CA ALA A 240 12.14 0.10 12.40
C ALA A 240 10.68 0.57 12.49
N ALA A 241 10.11 1.08 11.39
CA ALA A 241 8.70 1.46 11.35
C ALA A 241 7.77 0.26 11.66
N GLY A 242 8.07 -0.90 11.08
CA GLY A 242 7.27 -2.10 11.30
C GLY A 242 7.31 -2.65 12.72
N SER A 243 8.39 -2.39 13.47
CA SER A 243 8.52 -2.85 14.87
C SER A 243 7.95 -1.86 15.90
N GLU A 244 8.10 -0.54 15.66
CA GLU A 244 7.85 0.47 16.71
C GLU A 244 6.44 1.09 16.69
N LEU A 245 5.66 0.91 15.62
CA LEU A 245 4.39 1.64 15.47
C LEU A 245 3.18 1.04 16.17
N SER A 246 3.26 -0.20 16.62
CA SER A 246 2.09 -0.89 17.22
C SER A 246 1.58 -0.19 18.48
N ASP A 247 2.48 0.24 19.36
CA ASP A 247 2.13 0.87 20.63
C ASP A 247 1.47 2.25 20.42
N PHE A 248 1.95 3.00 19.41
CA PHE A 248 1.29 4.25 19.02
C PHE A 248 -0.14 4.01 18.51
N LEU A 249 -0.34 3.05 17.62
CA LEU A 249 -1.66 2.75 17.06
C LEU A 249 -2.63 2.31 18.16
N GLN A 250 -2.17 1.54 19.15
CA GLN A 250 -2.94 1.15 20.32
C GLN A 250 -3.19 2.31 21.32
N GLY A 251 -2.47 3.40 21.18
CA GLY A 251 -2.61 4.60 22.05
C GLY A 251 -1.77 4.52 23.31
N SER A 252 -0.80 3.62 23.39
CA SER A 252 0.10 3.46 24.53
C SER A 252 1.19 4.52 24.59
N GLU A 253 1.46 5.20 23.47
CA GLU A 253 2.46 6.25 23.35
C GLU A 253 2.03 7.42 22.45
N SER A 254 2.80 8.51 22.46
CA SER A 254 2.59 9.65 21.57
C SER A 254 3.26 9.47 20.22
N ALA A 255 2.79 10.20 19.19
CA ALA A 255 3.42 10.19 17.86
C ALA A 255 4.90 10.62 17.90
N GLY A 256 5.24 11.59 18.75
CA GLY A 256 6.63 12.04 18.92
C GLY A 256 7.52 10.96 19.54
N GLN A 257 6.99 10.16 20.46
CA GLN A 257 7.74 9.04 21.06
C GLN A 257 7.94 7.93 20.03
N ALA A 258 6.88 7.50 19.35
CA ALA A 258 6.98 6.49 18.30
C ALA A 258 8.00 6.85 17.21
N LEU A 259 8.01 8.11 16.75
CA LEU A 259 9.00 8.59 15.79
C LEU A 259 10.42 8.59 16.35
N ALA A 260 10.61 8.94 17.63
CA ALA A 260 11.92 8.88 18.28
C ALA A 260 12.43 7.44 18.42
N ASP A 261 11.54 6.50 18.74
CA ASP A 261 11.89 5.08 18.88
C ASP A 261 12.19 4.45 17.50
N MET A 262 11.44 4.81 16.46
CA MET A 262 11.76 4.44 15.08
C MET A 262 13.14 4.96 14.65
N GLU A 263 13.49 6.22 14.93
CA GLU A 263 14.82 6.77 14.63
C GLU A 263 15.92 6.05 15.42
N ALA A 264 15.68 5.73 16.68
CA ALA A 264 16.63 4.97 17.50
C ALA A 264 16.85 3.56 16.96
N ALA A 265 15.80 2.82 16.65
CA ALA A 265 15.86 1.48 16.07
C ALA A 265 16.57 1.50 14.69
N TYR A 266 16.21 2.47 13.84
CA TYR A 266 16.90 2.68 12.56
C TYR A 266 18.40 2.91 12.75
N ASN A 267 18.79 3.81 13.64
CA ASN A 267 20.18 4.16 13.87
C ASN A 267 21.03 2.97 14.36
N VAL A 268 20.45 2.09 15.17
CA VAL A 268 21.10 0.82 15.58
C VAL A 268 21.31 -0.06 14.35
N ALA A 269 20.26 -0.36 13.60
CA ALA A 269 20.33 -1.25 12.44
C ALA A 269 21.23 -0.69 11.31
N ALA A 270 21.21 0.63 11.10
CA ALA A 270 22.05 1.28 10.09
C ALA A 270 23.55 1.24 10.46
N LYS A 271 23.89 1.42 11.74
CA LYS A 271 25.27 1.27 12.23
C LYS A 271 25.78 -0.16 12.12
N GLU A 272 24.97 -1.14 12.50
CA GLU A 272 25.33 -2.56 12.39
C GLU A 272 25.63 -2.97 10.93
N LYS A 273 24.95 -2.33 9.98
CA LYS A 273 25.14 -2.55 8.54
C LYS A 273 26.21 -1.65 7.90
N GLY A 274 26.81 -0.75 8.67
CA GLY A 274 27.88 0.15 8.19
C GLY A 274 27.39 1.32 7.31
N PHE A 275 26.13 1.73 7.46
CA PHE A 275 25.58 2.91 6.75
C PHE A 275 25.79 4.22 7.53
N LEU A 276 25.96 4.12 8.84
CA LEU A 276 26.23 5.23 9.77
C LEU A 276 27.52 5.00 10.55
#